data_cea6789083000cddb342784714bc7d42
#
_entry.id   cea6789083000cddb342784714bc7d42
#
_cell.length_a   1.000
_cell.length_b   1.000
_cell.length_c   1.000
_cell.angle_alpha   90.00
_cell.angle_beta   90.00
_cell.angle_gamma   90.00
#
_symmetry.space_group_name_H-M   'P 1'
#
loop_
_entity.id
_entity.type
_entity.pdbx_description
1 polymer ?
#
loop_
_entity_poly.entity_id
_entity_poly.type
_entity_poly.pdbx_seq_one_letter_code
_entity_poly.pdbx_strand_id
1 'polypeptide(L)'
;MNNIVQQICEEFISEVSGFFASGSIRKIEEMETTLKKKADSFILSMMTAYLDSLDQAIVEDKAGRSKKGIVIERRDEKRELCTAFGQLRFMRTYFHDKRNQNYVYLLDQAVGLESYNRVSGTVTVELVEHAQEASYGESSRHVTGEAISRQTVMQKLRLLKDLKIEPPSDKRNVKILHVDADEDHVPLQNGRNAIVPLICVYEGVKYNGKRGQCINPHYISSYGKTTEELWLETVDWIYNSYDVDNIERIYLHGDGALWIKEGLNWLPKAKMVLDKYHLRKSILSATGRHPPRSS
;
A
#
# COMPACT_ATOMS: atom_id res chain seq x y z
N MET A 1 1.50 5.49 -35.30
CA MET A 1 1.93 4.59 -34.20
C MET A 1 2.90 3.50 -34.64
N ASN A 2 2.61 2.67 -35.64
CA ASN A 2 3.49 1.55 -36.04
C ASN A 2 4.94 1.96 -36.34
N ASN A 3 5.19 3.05 -37.10
CA ASN A 3 6.55 3.52 -37.39
C ASN A 3 7.32 3.96 -36.13
N ILE A 4 6.66 4.61 -35.16
CA ILE A 4 7.30 5.07 -33.92
C ILE A 4 7.67 3.88 -33.06
N VAL A 5 6.78 2.89 -32.93
CA VAL A 5 7.03 1.65 -32.17
C VAL A 5 8.20 0.89 -32.80
N GLN A 6 8.22 0.75 -34.13
CA GLN A 6 9.33 0.09 -34.84
C GLN A 6 10.66 0.81 -34.57
N GLN A 7 10.70 2.15 -34.68
CA GLN A 7 11.90 2.94 -34.40
C GLN A 7 12.41 2.71 -32.97
N ILE A 8 11.53 2.77 -31.97
CA ILE A 8 11.89 2.54 -30.55
C ILE A 8 12.46 1.13 -30.36
N CYS A 9 11.88 0.12 -31.03
CA CYS A 9 12.40 -1.25 -30.99
C CYS A 9 13.80 -1.36 -31.65
N GLU A 10 14.00 -0.73 -32.81
CA GLU A 10 15.28 -0.72 -33.50
C GLU A 10 16.37 -0.01 -32.68
N GLU A 11 16.05 1.11 -32.04
CA GLU A 11 16.95 1.82 -31.12
C GLU A 11 17.34 0.92 -29.93
N PHE A 12 16.39 0.25 -29.30
CA PHE A 12 16.65 -0.66 -28.19
C PHE A 12 17.54 -1.84 -28.61
N ILE A 13 17.23 -2.48 -29.74
CA ILE A 13 18.04 -3.57 -30.29
C ILE A 13 19.47 -3.09 -30.58
N SER A 14 19.62 -1.94 -31.20
CA SER A 14 20.93 -1.33 -31.49
C SER A 14 21.73 -1.07 -30.22
N GLU A 15 21.09 -0.49 -29.19
CA GLU A 15 21.75 -0.22 -27.91
C GLU A 15 22.17 -1.48 -27.15
N VAL A 16 21.35 -2.54 -27.15
CA VAL A 16 21.67 -3.83 -26.53
C VAL A 16 22.77 -4.53 -27.30
N SER A 17 22.67 -4.57 -28.64
CA SER A 17 23.68 -5.17 -29.53
C SER A 17 25.03 -4.46 -29.38
N GLY A 18 25.03 -3.11 -29.35
CA GLY A 18 26.26 -2.33 -29.14
C GLY A 18 26.89 -2.60 -27.75
N PHE A 19 26.06 -2.81 -26.72
CA PHE A 19 26.57 -3.21 -25.41
C PHE A 19 27.32 -4.54 -25.44
N PHE A 20 26.82 -5.54 -26.17
CA PHE A 20 27.48 -6.85 -26.28
C PHE A 20 28.62 -6.88 -27.29
N ALA A 21 28.57 -6.08 -28.35
CA ALA A 21 29.60 -6.07 -29.41
C ALA A 21 30.95 -5.49 -28.95
N SER A 22 31.03 -4.83 -27.81
CA SER A 22 32.24 -4.18 -27.30
C SER A 22 33.39 -5.15 -26.90
N GLY A 23 33.19 -6.46 -27.01
CA GLY A 23 34.25 -7.49 -26.87
C GLY A 23 34.91 -7.66 -25.50
N SER A 24 34.52 -6.87 -24.50
CA SER A 24 35.05 -6.96 -23.14
C SER A 24 34.28 -7.97 -22.30
N ILE A 25 34.99 -8.76 -21.52
CA ILE A 25 34.37 -9.63 -20.49
C ILE A 25 33.79 -8.75 -19.43
N ARG A 26 32.47 -8.86 -19.16
CA ARG A 26 31.74 -8.05 -18.18
C ARG A 26 31.34 -8.92 -17.01
N LYS A 27 31.26 -8.28 -15.83
CA LYS A 27 30.69 -8.90 -14.62
C LYS A 27 29.18 -8.98 -14.73
N ILE A 28 28.59 -9.99 -14.10
CA ILE A 28 27.13 -10.20 -14.09
C ILE A 28 26.40 -8.97 -13.57
N GLU A 29 26.88 -8.35 -12.49
CA GLU A 29 26.25 -7.18 -11.87
C GLU A 29 26.25 -5.96 -12.81
N GLU A 30 27.29 -5.81 -13.63
CA GLU A 30 27.36 -4.76 -14.66
C GLU A 30 26.33 -5.01 -15.77
N MET A 31 26.20 -6.27 -16.19
CA MET A 31 25.20 -6.65 -17.20
C MET A 31 23.78 -6.43 -16.69
N GLU A 32 23.46 -6.89 -15.48
CA GLU A 32 22.14 -6.72 -14.87
C GLU A 32 21.78 -5.22 -14.77
N THR A 33 22.68 -4.41 -14.23
CA THR A 33 22.44 -2.97 -14.04
C THR A 33 22.25 -2.24 -15.37
N THR A 34 23.08 -2.57 -16.37
CA THR A 34 23.04 -1.88 -17.67
C THR A 34 21.82 -2.29 -18.48
N LEU A 35 21.54 -3.60 -18.54
CA LEU A 35 20.39 -4.11 -19.27
C LEU A 35 19.07 -3.65 -18.64
N LYS A 36 19.01 -3.64 -17.30
CA LYS A 36 17.84 -3.09 -16.61
C LYS A 36 17.59 -1.63 -16.99
N LYS A 37 18.61 -0.76 -16.94
CA LYS A 37 18.49 0.65 -17.34
C LYS A 37 18.01 0.81 -18.79
N LYS A 38 18.54 0.01 -19.72
CA LYS A 38 18.11 0.04 -21.12
C LYS A 38 16.67 -0.43 -21.30
N ALA A 39 16.25 -1.48 -20.59
CA ALA A 39 14.89 -1.97 -20.60
C ALA A 39 13.92 -0.93 -19.99
N ASP A 40 14.27 -0.32 -18.86
CA ASP A 40 13.45 0.74 -18.24
C ASP A 40 13.29 1.93 -19.19
N SER A 41 14.36 2.38 -19.86
CA SER A 41 14.31 3.46 -20.86
C SER A 41 13.45 3.08 -22.07
N PHE A 42 13.55 1.88 -22.58
CA PHE A 42 12.71 1.36 -23.66
C PHE A 42 11.23 1.38 -23.27
N ILE A 43 10.88 0.89 -22.07
CA ILE A 43 9.51 0.88 -21.58
C ILE A 43 8.97 2.32 -21.47
N LEU A 44 9.76 3.25 -20.92
CA LEU A 44 9.37 4.67 -20.82
C LEU A 44 9.12 5.29 -22.20
N SER A 45 9.96 4.99 -23.20
CA SER A 45 9.78 5.47 -24.57
C SER A 45 8.49 4.91 -25.20
N MET A 46 8.21 3.64 -24.98
CA MET A 46 6.95 3.01 -25.46
C MET A 46 5.73 3.63 -24.78
N MET A 47 5.78 3.86 -23.46
CA MET A 47 4.68 4.52 -22.73
C MET A 47 4.45 5.94 -23.24
N THR A 48 5.52 6.71 -23.44
CA THR A 48 5.45 8.08 -23.99
C THR A 48 4.81 8.08 -25.37
N ALA A 49 5.29 7.23 -26.29
CA ALA A 49 4.75 7.14 -27.64
C ALA A 49 3.25 6.75 -27.66
N TYR A 50 2.83 5.88 -26.75
CA TYR A 50 1.43 5.53 -26.61
C TYR A 50 0.59 6.72 -26.13
N LEU A 51 1.03 7.43 -25.08
CA LEU A 51 0.33 8.57 -24.52
C LEU A 51 0.23 9.73 -25.52
N ASP A 52 1.31 10.03 -26.24
CA ASP A 52 1.32 11.06 -27.29
C ASP A 52 0.36 10.69 -28.43
N SER A 53 0.34 9.42 -28.84
CA SER A 53 -0.59 8.92 -29.86
C SER A 53 -2.05 9.03 -29.40
N LEU A 54 -2.32 8.76 -28.12
CA LEU A 54 -3.66 8.85 -27.55
C LEU A 54 -4.12 10.32 -27.45
N ASP A 55 -3.25 11.24 -26.99
CA ASP A 55 -3.56 12.68 -26.96
C ASP A 55 -3.85 13.21 -28.37
N GLN A 56 -3.03 12.82 -29.36
CA GLN A 56 -3.25 13.18 -30.74
C GLN A 56 -4.59 12.67 -31.28
N ALA A 57 -4.97 11.43 -30.98
CA ALA A 57 -6.27 10.88 -31.37
C ALA A 57 -7.43 11.67 -30.74
N ILE A 58 -7.32 12.06 -29.47
CA ILE A 58 -8.29 12.92 -28.78
C ILE A 58 -8.36 14.30 -29.44
N VAL A 59 -7.22 14.86 -29.84
CA VAL A 59 -7.14 16.16 -30.54
C VAL A 59 -7.77 16.07 -31.94
N GLU A 60 -7.63 14.97 -32.65
CA GLU A 60 -8.17 14.76 -33.99
C GLU A 60 -9.68 14.51 -33.98
N ASP A 61 -10.25 13.96 -32.91
CA ASP A 61 -11.72 13.77 -32.79
C ASP A 61 -12.45 15.10 -32.55
N LYS A 62 -12.41 15.97 -33.58
CA LYS A 62 -13.07 17.28 -33.55
C LYS A 62 -14.61 17.14 -33.43
N ALA A 63 -15.18 16.13 -34.09
CA ALA A 63 -16.63 15.93 -34.13
C ALA A 63 -17.16 15.49 -32.77
N GLY A 64 -16.49 14.52 -32.09
CA GLY A 64 -16.84 14.04 -30.75
C GLY A 64 -16.69 15.14 -29.72
N ARG A 65 -15.60 15.88 -29.75
CA ARG A 65 -15.36 17.01 -28.82
C ARG A 65 -16.38 18.14 -29.03
N SER A 66 -16.69 18.51 -30.27
CA SER A 66 -17.66 19.56 -30.58
C SER A 66 -19.07 19.21 -30.09
N LYS A 67 -19.50 17.95 -30.24
CA LYS A 67 -20.77 17.46 -29.66
C LYS A 67 -20.84 17.59 -28.14
N LYS A 68 -19.72 17.46 -27.46
CA LYS A 68 -19.61 17.60 -25.99
C LYS A 68 -19.38 19.04 -25.53
N GLY A 69 -19.15 19.99 -26.45
CA GLY A 69 -18.84 21.37 -26.13
C GLY A 69 -17.40 21.59 -25.63
N ILE A 70 -16.49 20.68 -26.00
CA ILE A 70 -15.10 20.70 -25.56
C ILE A 70 -14.21 21.32 -26.64
N VAL A 71 -13.46 22.34 -26.28
CA VAL A 71 -12.52 23.06 -27.17
C VAL A 71 -11.11 22.97 -26.61
N ILE A 72 -10.12 23.05 -27.52
CA ILE A 72 -8.71 23.11 -27.11
C ILE A 72 -8.43 24.48 -26.53
N GLU A 73 -7.84 24.51 -25.35
CA GLU A 73 -7.36 25.73 -24.69
C GLU A 73 -5.86 25.91 -24.92
N ARG A 74 -5.05 24.90 -24.60
CA ARG A 74 -3.59 24.91 -24.79
C ARG A 74 -3.11 23.52 -25.20
N ARG A 75 -2.01 23.47 -25.95
CA ARG A 75 -1.33 22.24 -26.36
C ARG A 75 0.02 22.11 -25.66
N ASP A 76 0.57 20.94 -25.76
CA ASP A 76 1.96 20.62 -25.35
C ASP A 76 2.27 20.96 -23.87
N GLU A 77 1.27 20.75 -23.00
CA GLU A 77 1.41 20.88 -21.57
C GLU A 77 2.17 19.67 -21.01
N LYS A 78 3.36 19.93 -20.43
CA LYS A 78 4.21 18.88 -19.83
C LYS A 78 3.55 18.21 -18.65
N ARG A 79 3.64 16.89 -18.61
CA ARG A 79 3.31 16.07 -17.44
C ARG A 79 4.49 15.18 -17.09
N GLU A 80 4.78 15.08 -15.79
CA GLU A 80 5.76 14.16 -15.25
C GLU A 80 5.09 13.22 -14.24
N LEU A 81 5.46 11.94 -14.29
CA LEU A 81 4.94 10.89 -13.42
C LEU A 81 6.07 9.96 -13.02
N CYS A 82 6.28 9.74 -11.72
CA CYS A 82 7.16 8.71 -11.21
C CYS A 82 6.50 7.35 -11.38
N THR A 83 7.12 6.47 -12.15
CA THR A 83 6.66 5.10 -12.42
C THR A 83 7.68 4.09 -11.91
N ALA A 84 7.32 2.81 -11.89
CA ALA A 84 8.23 1.71 -11.54
C ALA A 84 9.46 1.60 -12.48
N PHE A 85 9.40 2.23 -13.65
CA PHE A 85 10.48 2.25 -14.65
C PHE A 85 11.27 3.56 -14.65
N GLY A 86 10.94 4.52 -13.77
CA GLY A 86 11.55 5.83 -13.66
C GLY A 86 10.60 6.98 -13.97
N GLN A 87 11.17 8.14 -14.32
CA GLN A 87 10.39 9.36 -14.59
C GLN A 87 9.82 9.33 -16.01
N LEU A 88 8.51 9.12 -16.11
CA LEU A 88 7.76 9.24 -17.35
C LEU A 88 7.45 10.71 -17.63
N ARG A 89 7.78 11.18 -18.84
CA ARG A 89 7.51 12.55 -19.30
C ARG A 89 6.75 12.49 -20.61
N PHE A 90 5.63 13.18 -20.66
CA PHE A 90 4.79 13.23 -21.87
C PHE A 90 4.10 14.57 -22.01
N MET A 91 3.61 14.86 -23.21
CA MET A 91 2.83 16.04 -23.50
C MET A 91 1.35 15.71 -23.51
N ARG A 92 0.51 16.69 -23.17
CA ARG A 92 -0.93 16.53 -23.17
C ARG A 92 -1.60 17.85 -23.51
N THR A 93 -2.82 17.75 -24.04
CA THR A 93 -3.63 18.89 -24.42
C THR A 93 -4.60 19.28 -23.29
N TYR A 94 -4.67 20.57 -23.00
CA TYR A 94 -5.60 21.16 -22.04
C TYR A 94 -6.84 21.62 -22.76
N PHE A 95 -8.01 21.24 -22.27
CA PHE A 95 -9.30 21.51 -22.90
C PHE A 95 -10.19 22.33 -21.97
N HIS A 96 -11.03 23.20 -22.58
CA HIS A 96 -12.12 23.88 -21.92
C HIS A 96 -13.44 23.20 -22.26
N ASP A 97 -14.13 22.70 -21.24
CA ASP A 97 -15.50 22.19 -21.35
C ASP A 97 -16.48 23.35 -21.15
N LYS A 98 -17.04 23.84 -22.26
CA LYS A 98 -17.97 24.98 -22.27
C LYS A 98 -19.31 24.69 -21.61
N ARG A 99 -19.72 23.41 -21.52
CA ARG A 99 -20.98 23.04 -20.88
C ARG A 99 -20.90 23.08 -19.37
N ASN A 100 -19.82 22.50 -18.84
CA ASN A 100 -19.59 22.42 -17.41
C ASN A 100 -18.77 23.60 -16.86
N GLN A 101 -18.34 24.53 -17.73
CA GLN A 101 -17.53 25.71 -17.37
C GLN A 101 -16.25 25.32 -16.59
N ASN A 102 -15.63 24.21 -16.93
CA ASN A 102 -14.41 23.72 -16.30
C ASN A 102 -13.32 23.38 -17.33
N TYR A 103 -12.12 23.13 -16.83
CA TYR A 103 -10.97 22.79 -17.63
C TYR A 103 -10.51 21.36 -17.31
N VAL A 104 -10.15 20.60 -18.34
CA VAL A 104 -9.84 19.18 -18.21
C VAL A 104 -8.67 18.75 -19.08
N TYR A 105 -7.94 17.74 -18.64
CA TYR A 105 -7.03 16.98 -19.48
C TYR A 105 -7.72 15.65 -19.84
N LEU A 106 -8.21 15.55 -21.07
CA LEU A 106 -8.92 14.34 -21.51
C LEU A 106 -8.02 13.11 -21.55
N LEU A 107 -6.72 13.29 -21.83
CA LEU A 107 -5.74 12.22 -21.75
C LEU A 107 -5.66 11.66 -20.32
N ASP A 108 -5.52 12.52 -19.31
CA ASP A 108 -5.45 12.08 -17.92
C ASP A 108 -6.69 11.27 -17.52
N GLN A 109 -7.87 11.72 -17.91
CA GLN A 109 -9.13 10.99 -17.66
C GLN A 109 -9.16 9.63 -18.36
N ALA A 110 -8.68 9.56 -19.60
CA ALA A 110 -8.67 8.32 -20.39
C ALA A 110 -7.75 7.24 -19.80
N VAL A 111 -6.64 7.65 -19.17
CA VAL A 111 -5.67 6.72 -18.55
C VAL A 111 -5.78 6.64 -17.03
N GLY A 112 -6.81 7.24 -16.43
CA GLY A 112 -7.06 7.18 -14.98
C GLY A 112 -6.05 7.94 -14.12
N LEU A 113 -5.46 9.01 -14.64
CA LEU A 113 -4.55 9.86 -13.89
C LEU A 113 -5.32 10.96 -13.16
N GLU A 114 -5.21 11.00 -11.86
CA GLU A 114 -5.78 12.06 -11.04
C GLU A 114 -5.02 13.38 -11.21
N SER A 115 -5.72 14.49 -11.03
CA SER A 115 -5.12 15.82 -11.04
C SER A 115 -4.02 15.92 -9.97
N TYR A 116 -2.90 16.55 -10.34
CA TYR A 116 -1.74 16.76 -9.46
C TYR A 116 -1.04 15.49 -8.95
N ASN A 117 -1.49 14.30 -9.29
CA ASN A 117 -0.81 13.07 -8.92
C ASN A 117 0.50 12.93 -9.70
N ARG A 118 1.62 12.83 -9.00
CA ARG A 118 2.98 12.71 -9.57
C ARG A 118 3.56 11.30 -9.44
N VAL A 119 2.80 10.36 -8.91
CA VAL A 119 3.27 9.02 -8.59
C VAL A 119 2.26 8.01 -9.14
N SER A 120 2.71 7.00 -9.86
CA SER A 120 1.84 5.93 -10.35
C SER A 120 1.25 5.12 -9.20
N GLY A 121 0.16 4.40 -9.47
CA GLY A 121 -0.46 3.50 -8.50
C GLY A 121 0.53 2.43 -8.01
N THR A 122 1.29 1.82 -8.93
CA THR A 122 2.31 0.80 -8.61
C THR A 122 3.35 1.33 -7.63
N VAL A 123 3.97 2.47 -7.93
CA VAL A 123 4.96 3.10 -7.04
C VAL A 123 4.33 3.54 -5.71
N THR A 124 3.06 3.96 -5.73
CA THR A 124 2.34 4.29 -4.49
C THR A 124 2.23 3.08 -3.57
N VAL A 125 1.90 1.90 -4.11
CA VAL A 125 1.83 0.65 -3.34
C VAL A 125 3.20 0.30 -2.75
N GLU A 126 4.26 0.30 -3.56
CA GLU A 126 5.62 0.01 -3.11
C GLU A 126 6.11 0.98 -2.01
N LEU A 127 5.83 2.29 -2.16
CA LEU A 127 6.15 3.30 -1.15
C LEU A 127 5.44 3.03 0.18
N VAL A 128 4.16 2.66 0.11
CA VAL A 128 3.33 2.38 1.29
C VAL A 128 3.79 1.10 1.99
N GLU A 129 4.03 0.02 1.24
CA GLU A 129 4.53 -1.25 1.76
C GLU A 129 5.88 -1.06 2.47
N HIS A 130 6.82 -0.37 1.83
CA HIS A 130 8.12 -0.11 2.44
C HIS A 130 8.04 0.81 3.66
N ALA A 131 7.09 1.75 3.67
CA ALA A 131 6.89 2.67 4.79
C ALA A 131 6.26 2.02 6.05
N GLN A 132 5.83 0.77 5.97
CA GLN A 132 5.42 -0.01 7.15
C GLN A 132 6.61 -0.42 8.02
N GLU A 133 7.78 -0.62 7.41
CA GLU A 133 8.98 -1.11 8.08
C GLU A 133 10.09 -0.06 8.20
N ALA A 134 9.99 1.04 7.46
CA ALA A 134 11.02 2.07 7.36
C ALA A 134 10.45 3.49 7.46
N SER A 135 11.34 4.46 7.70
CA SER A 135 10.95 5.87 7.67
C SER A 135 10.50 6.32 6.27
N TYR A 136 9.66 7.36 6.19
CA TYR A 136 9.21 7.91 4.90
C TYR A 136 10.36 8.37 3.99
N GLY A 137 11.45 8.87 4.58
CA GLY A 137 12.64 9.24 3.82
C GLY A 137 13.38 8.03 3.26
N GLU A 138 13.49 6.96 4.05
CA GLU A 138 14.08 5.70 3.61
C GLU A 138 13.24 5.03 2.52
N SER A 139 11.92 5.01 2.68
CA SER A 139 10.99 4.49 1.68
C SER A 139 11.12 5.24 0.35
N SER A 140 11.19 6.57 0.40
CA SER A 140 11.43 7.37 -0.80
C SER A 140 12.76 7.02 -1.48
N ARG A 141 13.84 6.93 -0.70
CA ARG A 141 15.18 6.59 -1.22
C ARG A 141 15.21 5.22 -1.85
N HIS A 142 14.66 4.23 -1.17
CA HIS A 142 14.68 2.84 -1.63
C HIS A 142 13.84 2.64 -2.90
N VAL A 143 12.62 3.16 -2.93
CA VAL A 143 11.65 2.89 -4.01
C VAL A 143 11.88 3.80 -5.21
N THR A 144 12.24 5.07 -5.00
CA THR A 144 12.27 6.07 -6.07
C THR A 144 13.61 6.78 -6.25
N GLY A 145 14.67 6.38 -5.49
CA GLY A 145 15.94 7.09 -5.52
C GLY A 145 15.83 8.57 -5.13
N GLU A 146 14.94 8.90 -4.18
CA GLU A 146 14.61 10.26 -3.73
C GLU A 146 13.87 11.15 -4.76
N ALA A 147 13.37 10.57 -5.86
CA ALA A 147 12.56 11.31 -6.84
C ALA A 147 11.24 11.84 -6.23
N ILE A 148 10.78 11.21 -5.15
CA ILE A 148 9.56 11.58 -4.41
C ILE A 148 9.93 12.03 -3.00
N SER A 149 9.34 13.11 -2.52
CA SER A 149 9.61 13.61 -1.17
C SER A 149 9.01 12.74 -0.07
N ARG A 150 9.65 12.69 1.12
CA ARG A 150 9.10 12.06 2.32
C ARG A 150 7.68 12.56 2.67
N GLN A 151 7.38 13.82 2.36
CA GLN A 151 6.04 14.39 2.58
C GLN A 151 5.00 13.76 1.65
N THR A 152 5.37 13.45 0.40
CA THR A 152 4.49 12.76 -0.54
C THR A 152 4.20 11.34 -0.05
N VAL A 153 5.20 10.60 0.46
CA VAL A 153 5.00 9.27 1.07
C VAL A 153 4.01 9.36 2.23
N MET A 154 4.20 10.30 3.14
CA MET A 154 3.27 10.54 4.25
C MET A 154 1.84 10.83 3.76
N GLN A 155 1.70 11.67 2.71
CA GLN A 155 0.37 11.98 2.14
C GLN A 155 -0.29 10.74 1.54
N LYS A 156 0.46 9.88 0.84
CA LYS A 156 -0.06 8.62 0.29
C LYS A 156 -0.54 7.68 1.40
N LEU A 157 0.22 7.53 2.48
CA LEU A 157 -0.22 6.76 3.65
C LEU A 157 -1.50 7.34 4.29
N ARG A 158 -1.60 8.66 4.39
CA ARG A 158 -2.79 9.31 4.95
C ARG A 158 -4.06 9.09 4.13
N LEU A 159 -3.96 8.83 2.83
CA LEU A 159 -5.11 8.45 2.01
C LEU A 159 -5.68 7.08 2.38
N LEU A 160 -4.87 6.21 3.00
CA LEU A 160 -5.29 4.87 3.42
C LEU A 160 -6.15 4.88 4.69
N LYS A 161 -6.14 5.97 5.47
CA LYS A 161 -6.90 6.07 6.74
C LYS A 161 -8.41 5.81 6.58
N ASP A 162 -8.95 6.08 5.41
CA ASP A 162 -10.36 5.94 5.10
C ASP A 162 -10.66 4.60 4.37
N LEU A 163 -9.66 3.75 4.17
CA LEU A 163 -9.85 2.41 3.64
C LEU A 163 -10.55 1.54 4.68
N LYS A 164 -11.77 1.16 4.38
CA LYS A 164 -12.50 0.15 5.14
C LYS A 164 -12.26 -1.21 4.49
N ILE A 165 -11.84 -2.17 5.31
CA ILE A 165 -11.79 -3.57 4.88
C ILE A 165 -13.21 -4.09 4.99
N GLU A 166 -13.82 -4.41 3.84
CA GLU A 166 -15.16 -4.99 3.83
C GLU A 166 -15.12 -6.44 4.36
N PRO A 167 -16.12 -6.84 5.16
CA PRO A 167 -16.25 -8.22 5.57
C PRO A 167 -16.47 -9.13 4.34
N PRO A 168 -16.14 -10.43 4.43
CA PRO A 168 -16.36 -11.36 3.33
C PRO A 168 -17.85 -11.42 2.95
N SER A 169 -18.14 -11.60 1.65
CA SER A 169 -19.50 -11.69 1.12
C SER A 169 -20.30 -12.84 1.77
N ASP A 170 -19.59 -13.95 2.03
CA ASP A 170 -20.16 -15.13 2.70
C ASP A 170 -19.51 -15.27 4.07
N LYS A 171 -20.33 -15.41 5.12
CA LYS A 171 -19.83 -15.63 6.48
C LYS A 171 -19.04 -16.92 6.58
N ARG A 172 -17.87 -16.82 7.19
CA ARG A 172 -16.99 -17.98 7.40
C ARG A 172 -17.52 -18.85 8.53
N ASN A 173 -17.42 -20.16 8.35
CA ASN A 173 -17.84 -21.13 9.35
C ASN A 173 -16.62 -21.69 10.07
N VAL A 174 -16.44 -21.29 11.33
CA VAL A 174 -15.33 -21.72 12.17
C VAL A 174 -15.84 -22.12 13.56
N LYS A 175 -15.24 -23.14 14.16
CA LYS A 175 -15.58 -23.57 15.52
C LYS A 175 -14.83 -22.82 16.62
N ILE A 176 -13.62 -22.40 16.30
CA ILE A 176 -12.73 -21.70 17.22
C ILE A 176 -12.27 -20.43 16.56
N LEU A 177 -12.33 -19.34 17.30
CA LEU A 177 -11.81 -18.04 16.88
C LEU A 177 -10.81 -17.57 17.93
N HIS A 178 -9.76 -16.91 17.49
CA HIS A 178 -8.74 -16.31 18.34
C HIS A 178 -8.81 -14.79 18.23
N VAL A 179 -8.67 -14.14 19.36
CA VAL A 179 -8.60 -12.67 19.46
C VAL A 179 -7.37 -12.34 20.32
N ASP A 180 -6.34 -11.82 19.69
CA ASP A 180 -5.18 -11.31 20.41
C ASP A 180 -5.37 -9.83 20.66
N ALA A 181 -5.14 -9.37 21.88
CA ALA A 181 -5.23 -7.97 22.27
C ALA A 181 -3.97 -7.55 23.02
N ASP A 182 -3.36 -6.46 22.56
CA ASP A 182 -2.14 -5.90 23.11
C ASP A 182 -2.14 -4.38 22.90
N GLU A 183 -1.19 -3.67 23.50
CA GLU A 183 -1.02 -2.23 23.33
C GLU A 183 0.41 -1.88 22.94
N ASP A 184 0.56 -0.93 22.04
CA ASP A 184 1.86 -0.40 21.65
C ASP A 184 2.05 1.04 22.14
N HIS A 185 3.27 1.37 22.51
CA HIS A 185 3.68 2.69 22.99
C HIS A 185 4.34 3.48 21.84
N VAL A 186 3.55 4.33 21.19
CA VAL A 186 4.00 5.10 20.03
C VAL A 186 4.48 6.49 20.46
N PRO A 187 5.74 6.87 20.18
CA PRO A 187 6.23 8.23 20.45
C PRO A 187 5.58 9.21 19.45
N LEU A 188 4.92 10.23 19.97
CA LEU A 188 4.32 11.28 19.17
C LEU A 188 5.33 12.42 18.89
N GLN A 189 5.11 13.14 17.78
CA GLN A 189 5.96 14.29 17.39
C GLN A 189 5.99 15.43 18.43
N ASN A 190 5.00 15.50 19.32
CA ASN A 190 4.95 16.47 20.42
C ASN A 190 5.74 16.05 21.68
N GLY A 191 6.53 14.98 21.59
CA GLY A 191 7.34 14.44 22.67
C GLY A 191 6.56 13.61 23.73
N ARG A 192 5.27 13.37 23.52
CA ARG A 192 4.46 12.49 24.37
C ARG A 192 4.42 11.08 23.79
N ASN A 193 4.19 10.08 24.63
CA ASN A 193 3.87 8.74 24.17
C ASN A 193 2.35 8.57 24.12
N ALA A 194 1.88 7.91 23.07
CA ALA A 194 0.51 7.44 22.97
C ALA A 194 0.48 5.93 23.19
N ILE A 195 -0.53 5.47 23.90
CA ILE A 195 -0.87 4.05 23.98
C ILE A 195 -1.87 3.77 22.87
N VAL A 196 -1.54 2.84 21.99
CA VAL A 196 -2.38 2.46 20.85
C VAL A 196 -2.79 1.00 21.05
N PRO A 197 -4.06 0.73 21.38
CA PRO A 197 -4.55 -0.63 21.49
C PRO A 197 -4.63 -1.28 20.11
N LEU A 198 -4.28 -2.56 20.06
CA LEU A 198 -4.33 -3.39 18.86
C LEU A 198 -5.07 -4.69 19.19
N ILE A 199 -6.06 -5.01 18.36
CA ILE A 199 -6.77 -6.29 18.41
C ILE A 199 -6.56 -7.00 17.08
N CYS A 200 -6.23 -8.30 17.13
CA CYS A 200 -6.12 -9.16 15.96
C CYS A 200 -7.11 -10.32 16.10
N VAL A 201 -8.05 -10.43 15.15
CA VAL A 201 -9.00 -11.54 15.06
C VAL A 201 -8.50 -12.51 13.99
N TYR A 202 -8.38 -13.82 14.31
CA TYR A 202 -7.89 -14.82 13.36
C TYR A 202 -8.42 -16.22 13.67
N GLU A 203 -8.39 -17.11 12.67
CA GLU A 203 -9.00 -18.45 12.74
C GLU A 203 -8.07 -19.53 13.32
N GLY A 204 -6.79 -19.25 13.43
CA GLY A 204 -5.75 -20.17 13.91
C GLY A 204 -4.39 -19.82 13.34
N VAL A 205 -3.39 -20.66 13.57
CA VAL A 205 -2.01 -20.44 13.11
C VAL A 205 -1.57 -21.62 12.27
N LYS A 206 -1.11 -21.34 11.05
CA LYS A 206 -0.46 -22.31 10.17
C LYS A 206 1.07 -22.15 10.32
N TYR A 207 1.73 -23.26 10.58
CA TYR A 207 3.19 -23.28 10.71
C TYR A 207 3.86 -23.67 9.39
N ASN A 208 4.87 -22.88 9.01
CA ASN A 208 5.81 -23.24 7.96
C ASN A 208 7.21 -23.27 8.60
N GLY A 209 7.68 -24.47 8.94
CA GLY A 209 8.86 -24.66 9.77
C GLY A 209 8.66 -24.08 11.16
N LYS A 210 9.53 -23.13 11.57
CA LYS A 210 9.46 -22.47 12.90
C LYS A 210 8.60 -21.19 12.90
N ARG A 211 8.14 -20.72 11.73
CA ARG A 211 7.33 -19.50 11.62
C ARG A 211 5.85 -19.84 11.59
N GLY A 212 5.10 -19.26 12.52
CA GLY A 212 3.64 -19.28 12.52
C GLY A 212 3.09 -18.12 11.70
N GLN A 213 2.03 -18.36 10.94
CA GLN A 213 1.28 -17.35 10.22
C GLN A 213 -0.19 -17.47 10.61
N CYS A 214 -0.82 -16.38 11.04
CA CYS A 214 -2.23 -16.35 11.34
C CYS A 214 -3.06 -16.62 10.07
N ILE A 215 -4.13 -17.38 10.25
CA ILE A 215 -5.09 -17.68 9.18
C ILE A 215 -6.14 -16.59 9.20
N ASN A 216 -6.33 -15.90 8.06
CA ASN A 216 -7.31 -14.83 7.88
C ASN A 216 -7.26 -13.75 8.98
N PRO A 217 -6.09 -13.16 9.28
CA PRO A 217 -6.00 -12.16 10.32
C PRO A 217 -6.73 -10.88 9.92
N HIS A 218 -7.43 -10.28 10.88
CA HIS A 218 -7.99 -8.94 10.77
C HIS A 218 -7.55 -8.10 11.96
N TYR A 219 -6.97 -6.95 11.66
CA TYR A 219 -6.41 -6.03 12.67
C TYR A 219 -7.35 -4.85 12.89
N ILE A 220 -7.65 -4.58 14.15
CA ILE A 220 -8.46 -3.46 14.60
C ILE A 220 -7.60 -2.65 15.56
N SER A 221 -7.37 -1.40 15.24
CA SER A 221 -6.57 -0.49 16.07
C SER A 221 -7.13 0.91 15.98
N SER A 222 -7.00 1.66 17.04
CA SER A 222 -7.47 3.03 17.01
C SER A 222 -6.74 3.91 18.03
N TYR A 223 -6.29 5.06 17.57
CA TYR A 223 -5.85 6.14 18.42
C TYR A 223 -7.01 7.09 18.71
N GLY A 224 -7.36 7.24 20.00
CA GLY A 224 -8.39 8.17 20.47
C GLY A 224 -9.82 7.64 20.57
N LYS A 225 -10.08 6.36 20.26
CA LYS A 225 -11.33 5.68 20.59
C LYS A 225 -11.31 5.21 22.05
N THR A 226 -12.50 5.07 22.62
CA THR A 226 -12.70 4.43 23.91
C THR A 226 -12.54 2.90 23.79
N THR A 227 -12.30 2.23 24.90
CA THR A 227 -12.26 0.76 24.98
C THR A 227 -13.57 0.15 24.46
N GLU A 228 -14.69 0.74 24.81
CA GLU A 228 -16.02 0.30 24.37
C GLU A 228 -16.16 0.36 22.83
N GLU A 229 -15.82 1.50 22.23
CA GLU A 229 -15.86 1.66 20.76
C GLU A 229 -14.96 0.64 20.04
N LEU A 230 -13.79 0.34 20.59
CA LEU A 230 -12.87 -0.63 20.04
C LEU A 230 -13.44 -2.06 20.09
N TRP A 231 -14.05 -2.45 21.24
CA TRP A 231 -14.67 -3.77 21.36
C TRP A 231 -15.96 -3.89 20.53
N LEU A 232 -16.76 -2.85 20.41
CA LEU A 232 -17.92 -2.84 19.52
C LEU A 232 -17.50 -3.06 18.07
N GLU A 233 -16.47 -2.37 17.58
CA GLU A 233 -15.95 -2.57 16.22
C GLU A 233 -15.44 -4.00 16.01
N THR A 234 -14.80 -4.58 17.03
CA THR A 234 -14.32 -5.97 16.99
C THR A 234 -15.48 -6.96 16.89
N VAL A 235 -16.52 -6.75 17.68
CA VAL A 235 -17.74 -7.58 17.67
C VAL A 235 -18.47 -7.44 16.34
N ASP A 236 -18.64 -6.22 15.84
CA ASP A 236 -19.28 -5.96 14.54
C ASP A 236 -18.54 -6.67 13.41
N TRP A 237 -17.20 -6.64 13.42
CA TRP A 237 -16.41 -7.39 12.45
C TRP A 237 -16.67 -8.89 12.54
N ILE A 238 -16.67 -9.46 13.76
CA ILE A 238 -16.90 -10.90 13.98
C ILE A 238 -18.30 -11.29 13.49
N TYR A 239 -19.34 -10.51 13.84
CA TYR A 239 -20.71 -10.80 13.43
C TYR A 239 -20.95 -10.71 11.92
N ASN A 240 -20.23 -9.79 11.25
CA ASN A 240 -20.34 -9.63 9.80
C ASN A 240 -19.51 -10.66 9.02
N SER A 241 -18.40 -11.14 9.60
CA SER A 241 -17.44 -12.02 8.91
C SER A 241 -17.63 -13.50 9.19
N TYR A 242 -18.27 -13.88 10.31
CA TYR A 242 -18.38 -15.25 10.77
C TYR A 242 -19.82 -15.66 11.08
N ASP A 243 -20.12 -16.95 10.92
CA ASP A 243 -21.33 -17.56 11.45
C ASP A 243 -21.16 -17.80 12.96
N VAL A 244 -21.64 -16.85 13.76
CA VAL A 244 -21.41 -16.80 15.21
C VAL A 244 -22.09 -17.94 15.94
N ASP A 245 -23.18 -18.49 15.38
CA ASP A 245 -23.90 -19.62 15.98
C ASP A 245 -23.04 -20.88 15.99
N ASN A 246 -22.22 -21.08 14.97
CA ASN A 246 -21.30 -22.20 14.83
C ASN A 246 -20.00 -22.07 15.63
N ILE A 247 -19.69 -20.87 16.15
CA ILE A 247 -18.52 -20.69 17.01
C ILE A 247 -18.76 -21.36 18.37
N GLU A 248 -17.95 -22.36 18.67
CA GLU A 248 -17.99 -23.08 19.96
C GLU A 248 -17.21 -22.33 21.04
N ARG A 249 -16.10 -21.66 20.65
CA ARG A 249 -15.18 -20.98 21.56
C ARG A 249 -14.44 -19.83 20.91
N ILE A 250 -14.31 -18.73 21.67
CA ILE A 250 -13.40 -17.63 21.36
C ILE A 250 -12.29 -17.62 22.41
N TYR A 251 -11.03 -17.63 22.01
CA TYR A 251 -9.90 -17.43 22.90
C TYR A 251 -9.42 -15.99 22.84
N LEU A 252 -9.57 -15.26 23.94
CA LEU A 252 -9.06 -13.90 24.08
C LEU A 252 -7.66 -13.96 24.72
N HIS A 253 -6.64 -13.68 23.93
CA HIS A 253 -5.24 -13.66 24.37
C HIS A 253 -4.81 -12.24 24.75
N GLY A 254 -4.04 -12.10 25.81
CA GLY A 254 -3.48 -10.82 26.23
C GLY A 254 -2.74 -10.91 27.56
N ASP A 255 -2.17 -9.79 28.01
CA ASP A 255 -1.39 -9.68 29.26
C ASP A 255 -2.26 -9.60 30.53
N GLY A 256 -3.58 -9.45 30.35
CA GLY A 256 -4.54 -9.34 31.45
C GLY A 256 -4.84 -7.90 31.88
N ALA A 257 -4.47 -6.89 31.10
CA ALA A 257 -4.88 -5.51 31.32
C ALA A 257 -6.42 -5.37 31.43
N LEU A 258 -6.89 -4.36 32.15
CA LEU A 258 -8.33 -4.20 32.41
C LEU A 258 -9.14 -4.06 31.13
N TRP A 259 -8.68 -3.25 30.20
CA TRP A 259 -9.35 -3.03 28.92
C TRP A 259 -9.44 -4.31 28.07
N ILE A 260 -8.45 -5.22 28.19
CA ILE A 260 -8.48 -6.52 27.50
C ILE A 260 -9.52 -7.44 28.17
N LYS A 261 -9.57 -7.46 29.52
CA LYS A 261 -10.57 -8.24 30.25
C LYS A 261 -12.00 -7.80 29.98
N GLU A 262 -12.21 -6.51 29.71
CA GLU A 262 -13.53 -5.98 29.31
C GLU A 262 -14.05 -6.66 28.02
N GLY A 263 -13.17 -7.13 27.14
CA GLY A 263 -13.52 -7.90 25.96
C GLY A 263 -14.34 -9.15 26.25
N LEU A 264 -14.20 -9.74 27.43
CA LEU A 264 -15.03 -10.90 27.86
C LEU A 264 -16.51 -10.53 27.99
N ASN A 265 -16.83 -9.27 28.25
CA ASN A 265 -18.22 -8.80 28.33
C ASN A 265 -18.87 -8.63 26.95
N TRP A 266 -18.05 -8.45 25.92
CA TRP A 266 -18.47 -8.22 24.54
C TRP A 266 -18.46 -9.46 23.64
N LEU A 267 -17.51 -10.39 23.92
CA LEU A 267 -17.30 -11.58 23.10
C LEU A 267 -18.06 -12.79 23.70
N PRO A 268 -19.08 -13.29 23.01
CA PRO A 268 -19.83 -14.46 23.48
C PRO A 268 -18.93 -15.70 23.49
N LYS A 269 -19.11 -16.58 24.48
CA LYS A 269 -18.34 -17.83 24.62
C LYS A 269 -16.81 -17.63 24.74
N ALA A 270 -16.34 -16.40 25.08
CA ALA A 270 -14.92 -16.11 25.21
C ALA A 270 -14.30 -16.72 26.49
N LYS A 271 -13.03 -17.11 26.37
CA LYS A 271 -12.17 -17.47 27.50
C LYS A 271 -10.87 -16.73 27.41
N MET A 272 -10.46 -16.10 28.53
CA MET A 272 -9.17 -15.44 28.64
C MET A 272 -8.04 -16.46 28.64
N VAL A 273 -7.03 -16.19 27.83
CA VAL A 273 -5.75 -16.91 27.77
C VAL A 273 -4.63 -15.91 28.04
N LEU A 274 -3.90 -16.12 29.13
CA LEU A 274 -2.78 -15.25 29.46
C LEU A 274 -1.61 -15.52 28.51
N ASP A 275 -0.99 -14.44 28.03
CA ASP A 275 0.22 -14.55 27.21
C ASP A 275 1.35 -15.20 28.01
N LYS A 276 1.97 -16.22 27.40
CA LYS A 276 3.06 -16.98 28.02
C LYS A 276 4.29 -16.12 28.37
N TYR A 277 4.59 -15.10 27.56
CA TYR A 277 5.69 -14.19 27.80
C TYR A 277 5.44 -13.36 29.07
N HIS A 278 4.28 -12.72 29.18
CA HIS A 278 3.91 -11.90 30.33
C HIS A 278 3.74 -12.74 31.58
N LEU A 279 3.18 -13.95 31.46
CA LEU A 279 3.11 -14.89 32.58
C LEU A 279 4.51 -15.25 33.09
N ARG A 280 5.44 -15.62 32.20
CA ARG A 280 6.83 -15.93 32.59
C ARG A 280 7.54 -14.72 33.21
N LYS A 281 7.37 -13.54 32.63
CA LYS A 281 7.92 -12.27 33.16
C LYS A 281 7.42 -12.00 34.57
N SER A 282 6.12 -12.17 34.82
CA SER A 282 5.51 -11.98 36.16
C SER A 282 6.02 -12.99 37.16
N ILE A 283 6.16 -14.27 36.80
CA ILE A 283 6.72 -15.31 37.67
C ILE A 283 8.18 -14.99 38.01
N LEU A 284 9.00 -14.62 37.03
CA LEU A 284 10.41 -14.27 37.26
C LEU A 284 10.56 -13.03 38.14
N SER A 285 9.70 -12.03 37.97
CA SER A 285 9.65 -10.85 38.83
C SER A 285 9.27 -11.20 40.25
N ALA A 286 8.26 -12.02 40.44
CA ALA A 286 7.80 -12.47 41.78
C ALA A 286 8.83 -13.35 42.50
N THR A 287 9.66 -14.08 41.77
CA THR A 287 10.71 -14.94 42.34
C THR A 287 12.07 -14.26 42.52
N GLY A 288 12.18 -12.96 42.20
CA GLY A 288 13.43 -12.19 42.29
C GLY A 288 14.51 -12.59 41.29
N ARG A 289 14.21 -13.45 40.31
CA ARG A 289 15.13 -13.87 39.24
C ARG A 289 14.93 -12.98 38.01
N HIS A 290 15.81 -12.01 37.81
CA HIS A 290 15.86 -11.26 36.58
C HIS A 290 16.44 -12.13 35.45
N PRO A 291 15.81 -12.20 34.26
CA PRO A 291 16.45 -12.83 33.13
C PRO A 291 17.72 -12.05 32.76
N PRO A 292 18.80 -12.73 32.28
CA PRO A 292 19.97 -12.02 31.80
C PRO A 292 19.55 -11.07 30.63
N ARG A 293 20.04 -9.83 30.73
CA ARG A 293 19.86 -8.86 29.65
C ARG A 293 20.49 -9.44 28.38
N SER A 294 19.72 -9.65 27.34
CA SER A 294 20.24 -9.98 26.00
C SER A 294 21.10 -8.81 25.51
N SER A 295 22.41 -9.06 25.43
CA SER A 295 23.40 -8.19 24.77
C SER A 295 23.17 -8.13 23.29
#